data_ff74ae0236056c4de32d8b5c1c4bfd3e
#
_entry.id   ff74ae0236056c4de32d8b5c1c4bfd3e
#
_cell.length_a   1.000
_cell.length_b   1.000
_cell.length_c   1.000
_cell.angle_alpha   90.00
_cell.angle_beta   90.00
_cell.angle_gamma   90.00
#
_symmetry.space_group_name_H-M   'P 1'
#
loop_
_entity.id
_entity.type
_entity.pdbx_description
1 polymer ?
#
loop_
_entity_poly.entity_id
_entity_poly.type
_entity_poly.pdbx_seq_one_letter_code
_entity_poly.pdbx_strand_id
1 'polypeptide(L)'
;MKDTVTISTRIHKILKAFMMPIIKNAPFFIAYFLLNNIVAVLQTIHGMIAQPYNFVGVSLWATLSPLFVYFFEAYIMAAIITLTNKKWVKGFFYVLIFFLATVRIFIARQFGMEIGPLVLTLVAETNASETSEFIKTYILTRTTLGVFLTIAFYAAITIALEKTYPKYIITKLKSIKSDWRSAISVIFLIIFGIGVYHVCAFNGDIAYYMKNHTDRNGNIIDLLRDPFSKIYSTLPSLISTERDMKNVVRVTSELNDNSKSIFSDDSLNVVLVIGESYIKYHAKLYGYPLPTTPNMSREQQNGNLFAFTDVCSPYSHTTEAIRNLLCTN
;
A
#
# COMPACT_ATOMS: atom_id res chain seq x y z
N MET A 1 51.89 -16.52 5.78
CA MET A 1 51.42 -16.15 7.14
C MET A 1 51.11 -14.64 7.30
N LYS A 2 51.94 -13.72 6.78
CA LYS A 2 51.60 -12.25 6.82
C LYS A 2 50.33 -11.90 6.05
N ASP A 3 50.10 -12.50 4.89
CA ASP A 3 48.94 -12.16 4.01
C ASP A 3 47.61 -12.66 4.60
N THR A 4 47.60 -13.81 5.27
CA THR A 4 46.41 -14.35 5.94
C THR A 4 45.95 -13.49 7.14
N VAL A 5 46.91 -12.96 7.91
CA VAL A 5 46.63 -12.03 9.02
C VAL A 5 46.06 -10.69 8.46
N THR A 6 46.59 -10.22 7.33
CA THR A 6 46.12 -8.99 6.70
C THR A 6 44.69 -9.12 6.13
N ILE A 7 44.35 -10.26 5.53
CA ILE A 7 43.00 -10.56 5.02
C ILE A 7 42.00 -10.65 6.17
N SER A 8 42.31 -11.39 7.22
CA SER A 8 41.44 -11.54 8.40
C SER A 8 41.14 -10.18 9.05
N THR A 9 42.12 -9.31 9.19
CA THR A 9 41.94 -7.97 9.76
C THR A 9 41.07 -7.06 8.86
N ARG A 10 41.18 -7.18 7.52
CA ARG A 10 40.32 -6.46 6.57
C ARG A 10 38.87 -6.92 6.65
N ILE A 11 38.62 -8.23 6.64
CA ILE A 11 37.27 -8.81 6.79
C ILE A 11 36.63 -8.32 8.09
N HIS A 12 37.36 -8.37 9.20
CA HIS A 12 36.84 -7.91 10.48
C HIS A 12 36.48 -6.40 10.48
N LYS A 13 37.24 -5.55 9.79
CA LYS A 13 36.94 -4.13 9.60
C LYS A 13 35.64 -3.94 8.78
N ILE A 14 35.48 -4.70 7.69
CA ILE A 14 34.27 -4.64 6.84
C ILE A 14 33.03 -5.06 7.64
N LEU A 15 33.08 -6.19 8.32
CA LEU A 15 31.97 -6.67 9.15
C LEU A 15 31.60 -5.67 10.25
N LYS A 16 32.59 -5.05 10.89
CA LYS A 16 32.36 -4.01 11.89
C LYS A 16 31.72 -2.76 11.29
N ALA A 17 32.16 -2.34 10.10
CA ALA A 17 31.55 -1.20 9.39
C ALA A 17 30.10 -1.50 9.00
N PHE A 18 29.81 -2.69 8.50
CA PHE A 18 28.47 -3.15 8.16
C PHE A 18 27.53 -3.14 9.39
N MET A 19 28.00 -3.58 10.55
CA MET A 19 27.18 -3.61 11.76
C MET A 19 26.98 -2.25 12.43
N MET A 20 27.78 -1.25 12.08
CA MET A 20 27.75 0.07 12.72
C MET A 20 26.37 0.77 12.66
N PRO A 21 25.66 0.82 11.52
CA PRO A 21 24.34 1.39 11.45
C PRO A 21 23.34 0.74 12.40
N ILE A 22 23.34 -0.59 12.45
CA ILE A 22 22.46 -1.37 13.33
C ILE A 22 22.78 -1.07 14.80
N ILE A 23 24.08 -1.14 15.18
CA ILE A 23 24.49 -0.92 16.56
C ILE A 23 24.21 0.51 17.04
N LYS A 24 24.46 1.52 16.21
CA LYS A 24 24.21 2.92 16.59
C LYS A 24 22.74 3.26 16.69
N ASN A 25 21.89 2.65 15.86
CA ASN A 25 20.47 2.98 15.74
C ASN A 25 19.57 1.75 15.99
N ALA A 26 19.99 0.82 16.88
CA ALA A 26 19.24 -0.42 17.12
C ALA A 26 17.78 -0.18 17.55
N PRO A 27 17.42 0.78 18.42
CA PRO A 27 16.03 1.04 18.73
C PRO A 27 15.21 1.42 17.50
N PHE A 28 15.75 2.26 16.63
CA PHE A 28 15.12 2.62 15.36
C PHE A 28 14.98 1.40 14.43
N PHE A 29 16.07 0.65 14.26
CA PHE A 29 16.09 -0.54 13.42
C PHE A 29 15.06 -1.59 13.88
N ILE A 30 15.03 -1.87 15.19
CA ILE A 30 14.08 -2.82 15.77
C ILE A 30 12.64 -2.30 15.64
N ALA A 31 12.42 -1.01 15.90
CA ALA A 31 11.10 -0.41 15.79
C ALA A 31 10.54 -0.52 14.37
N TYR A 32 11.33 -0.17 13.35
CA TYR A 32 10.95 -0.31 11.95
C TYR A 32 10.68 -1.77 11.58
N PHE A 33 11.62 -2.64 11.89
CA PHE A 33 11.54 -4.06 11.53
C PHE A 33 10.35 -4.77 12.17
N LEU A 34 10.12 -4.59 13.47
CA LEU A 34 9.01 -5.22 14.16
C LEU A 34 7.66 -4.65 13.71
N LEU A 35 7.55 -3.34 13.58
CA LEU A 35 6.29 -2.68 13.21
C LEU A 35 5.79 -3.19 11.85
N ASN A 36 6.66 -3.25 10.85
CA ASN A 36 6.29 -3.72 9.53
C ASN A 36 5.99 -5.24 9.49
N ASN A 37 6.81 -6.04 10.17
CA ASN A 37 6.59 -7.48 10.22
C ASN A 37 5.34 -7.88 11.00
N ILE A 38 5.05 -7.24 12.12
CA ILE A 38 3.82 -7.51 12.89
C ILE A 38 2.59 -7.20 12.03
N VAL A 39 2.58 -6.06 11.33
CA VAL A 39 1.46 -5.70 10.44
C VAL A 39 1.32 -6.71 9.31
N ALA A 40 2.42 -7.11 8.65
CA ALA A 40 2.39 -8.09 7.59
C ALA A 40 1.89 -9.47 8.06
N VAL A 41 2.33 -9.92 9.22
CA VAL A 41 1.87 -11.19 9.82
C VAL A 41 0.38 -11.13 10.15
N LEU A 42 -0.08 -10.05 10.78
CA LEU A 42 -1.50 -9.88 11.10
C LEU A 42 -2.39 -9.85 9.85
N GLN A 43 -1.95 -9.19 8.78
CA GLN A 43 -2.66 -9.19 7.51
C GLN A 43 -2.71 -10.58 6.88
N THR A 44 -1.60 -11.32 6.90
CA THR A 44 -1.55 -12.70 6.40
C THR A 44 -2.52 -13.60 7.18
N ILE A 45 -2.50 -13.54 8.51
CA ILE A 45 -3.43 -14.32 9.36
C ILE A 45 -4.88 -13.95 9.07
N HIS A 46 -5.17 -12.65 8.96
CA HIS A 46 -6.52 -12.19 8.64
C HIS A 46 -6.98 -12.70 7.27
N GLY A 47 -6.14 -12.64 6.25
CA GLY A 47 -6.42 -13.17 4.92
C GLY A 47 -6.66 -14.69 4.92
N MET A 48 -5.86 -15.45 5.68
CA MET A 48 -6.06 -16.90 5.83
C MET A 48 -7.42 -17.25 6.45
N ILE A 49 -7.87 -16.45 7.43
CA ILE A 49 -9.17 -16.67 8.08
C ILE A 49 -10.32 -16.27 7.14
N ALA A 50 -10.19 -15.15 6.43
CA ALA A 50 -11.25 -14.62 5.57
C ALA A 50 -11.43 -15.42 4.27
N GLN A 51 -10.34 -15.94 3.70
CA GLN A 51 -10.35 -16.65 2.41
C GLN A 51 -9.40 -17.87 2.44
N PRO A 52 -9.72 -18.93 3.18
CA PRO A 52 -8.83 -20.07 3.37
C PRO A 52 -8.42 -20.77 2.06
N TYR A 53 -9.30 -20.79 1.06
CA TYR A 53 -9.00 -21.45 -0.22
C TYR A 53 -7.91 -20.74 -1.04
N ASN A 54 -7.72 -19.44 -0.89
CA ASN A 54 -6.69 -18.68 -1.61
C ASN A 54 -5.28 -18.87 -1.02
N PHE A 55 -5.19 -19.46 0.16
CA PHE A 55 -3.92 -19.70 0.87
C PHE A 55 -3.44 -21.16 0.77
N VAL A 56 -4.20 -22.02 0.13
CA VAL A 56 -3.75 -23.41 -0.11
C VAL A 56 -2.59 -23.38 -1.10
N GLY A 57 -1.40 -23.66 -0.61
CA GLY A 57 -0.16 -23.67 -1.42
C GLY A 57 0.74 -22.43 -1.29
N VAL A 58 0.42 -21.48 -0.39
CA VAL A 58 1.36 -20.40 -0.06
C VAL A 58 2.62 -21.00 0.55
N SER A 59 3.74 -20.86 -0.15
CA SER A 59 5.01 -21.42 0.29
C SER A 59 5.51 -20.68 1.55
N LEU A 60 6.19 -21.43 2.45
CA LEU A 60 6.86 -20.85 3.60
C LEU A 60 7.79 -19.69 3.19
N TRP A 61 8.40 -19.80 2.01
CA TRP A 61 9.26 -18.77 1.44
C TRP A 61 8.49 -17.48 1.14
N ALA A 62 7.30 -17.55 0.56
CA ALA A 62 6.47 -16.37 0.32
C ALA A 62 6.08 -15.65 1.62
N THR A 63 5.91 -16.41 2.71
CA THR A 63 5.62 -15.85 4.03
C THR A 63 6.84 -15.22 4.69
N LEU A 64 8.04 -15.77 4.46
CA LEU A 64 9.28 -15.29 5.07
C LEU A 64 9.97 -14.19 4.26
N SER A 65 9.73 -14.11 2.95
CA SER A 65 10.38 -13.11 2.08
C SER A 65 10.24 -11.66 2.55
N PRO A 66 9.09 -11.20 3.10
CA PRO A 66 8.95 -9.85 3.61
C PRO A 66 9.92 -9.53 4.76
N LEU A 67 10.27 -10.52 5.59
CA LEU A 67 11.23 -10.33 6.69
C LEU A 67 12.58 -9.84 6.17
N PHE A 68 13.05 -10.38 5.05
CA PHE A 68 14.32 -10.00 4.46
C PHE A 68 14.27 -8.61 3.84
N VAL A 69 13.14 -8.26 3.20
CA VAL A 69 12.91 -6.93 2.63
C VAL A 69 12.87 -5.87 3.73
N TYR A 70 12.09 -6.08 4.78
CA TYR A 70 12.03 -5.14 5.91
C TYR A 70 13.35 -5.01 6.67
N PHE A 71 14.13 -6.08 6.74
CA PHE A 71 15.49 -6.01 7.28
C PHE A 71 16.38 -5.09 6.43
N PHE A 72 16.35 -5.28 5.12
CA PHE A 72 17.11 -4.45 4.18
C PHE A 72 16.72 -2.98 4.29
N GLU A 73 15.44 -2.66 4.27
CA GLU A 73 14.93 -1.29 4.39
C GLU A 73 15.32 -0.65 5.73
N ALA A 74 15.13 -1.37 6.83
CA ALA A 74 15.54 -0.92 8.16
C ALA A 74 17.04 -0.61 8.21
N TYR A 75 17.85 -1.45 7.55
CA TYR A 75 19.29 -1.25 7.46
C TYR A 75 19.65 0.01 6.66
N ILE A 76 19.06 0.21 5.49
CA ILE A 76 19.33 1.39 4.65
C ILE A 76 18.96 2.67 5.40
N MET A 77 17.81 2.73 6.06
CA MET A 77 17.40 3.89 6.85
C MET A 77 18.35 4.14 8.02
N ALA A 78 18.73 3.09 8.75
CA ALA A 78 19.71 3.20 9.84
C ALA A 78 21.10 3.65 9.32
N ALA A 79 21.49 3.23 8.12
CA ALA A 79 22.72 3.68 7.47
C ALA A 79 22.68 5.15 7.12
N ILE A 80 21.58 5.64 6.54
CA ILE A 80 21.37 7.08 6.24
C ILE A 80 21.44 7.92 7.51
N ILE A 81 20.76 7.49 8.58
CA ILE A 81 20.82 8.16 9.89
C ILE A 81 22.25 8.18 10.44
N THR A 82 23.01 7.08 10.27
CA THR A 82 24.38 6.98 10.73
C THR A 82 25.34 7.89 9.95
N LEU A 83 25.18 7.96 8.63
CA LEU A 83 26.00 8.80 7.73
C LEU A 83 25.76 10.28 7.97
N THR A 84 24.52 10.68 8.10
CA THR A 84 24.17 12.10 8.35
C THR A 84 24.53 12.55 9.75
N ASN A 85 24.52 11.64 10.71
CA ASN A 85 24.80 11.88 12.14
C ASN A 85 24.02 13.07 12.77
N LYS A 86 22.86 13.40 12.18
CA LYS A 86 22.02 14.52 12.62
C LYS A 86 20.75 14.00 13.32
N LYS A 87 20.48 14.52 14.52
CA LYS A 87 19.31 14.12 15.32
C LYS A 87 17.97 14.39 14.62
N TRP A 88 17.87 15.48 13.85
CA TRP A 88 16.63 15.80 13.14
C TRP A 88 16.31 14.79 12.02
N VAL A 89 17.32 14.24 11.34
CA VAL A 89 17.13 13.20 10.33
C VAL A 89 16.55 11.95 10.96
N LYS A 90 17.08 11.55 12.12
CA LYS A 90 16.52 10.42 12.88
C LYS A 90 15.09 10.69 13.32
N GLY A 91 14.80 11.90 13.81
CA GLY A 91 13.45 12.33 14.17
C GLY A 91 12.49 12.29 12.99
N PHE A 92 12.91 12.77 11.82
CA PHE A 92 12.13 12.71 10.59
C PHE A 92 11.76 11.26 10.22
N PHE A 93 12.73 10.34 10.22
CA PHE A 93 12.44 8.94 9.93
C PHE A 93 11.49 8.30 10.95
N TYR A 94 11.60 8.63 12.24
CA TYR A 94 10.63 8.17 13.23
C TYR A 94 9.21 8.67 12.94
N VAL A 95 9.04 9.95 12.64
CA VAL A 95 7.74 10.51 12.27
C VAL A 95 7.21 9.81 11.03
N LEU A 96 8.04 9.63 10.01
CA LEU A 96 7.66 9.01 8.75
C LEU A 96 7.18 7.56 8.95
N ILE A 97 7.94 6.72 9.68
CA ILE A 97 7.56 5.31 9.85
C ILE A 97 6.29 5.16 10.71
N PHE A 98 6.13 5.96 11.76
CA PHE A 98 4.92 5.90 12.57
C PHE A 98 3.70 6.45 11.84
N PHE A 99 3.86 7.51 11.06
CA PHE A 99 2.80 8.04 10.20
C PHE A 99 2.33 7.00 9.18
N LEU A 100 3.27 6.43 8.41
CA LEU A 100 2.94 5.40 7.41
C LEU A 100 2.30 4.16 8.03
N ALA A 101 2.78 3.72 9.19
CA ALA A 101 2.19 2.60 9.90
C ALA A 101 0.76 2.92 10.37
N THR A 102 0.52 4.13 10.86
CA THR A 102 -0.82 4.57 11.27
C THR A 102 -1.79 4.54 10.10
N VAL A 103 -1.41 5.14 8.96
CA VAL A 103 -2.23 5.16 7.74
C VAL A 103 -2.50 3.74 7.24
N ARG A 104 -1.47 2.89 7.18
CA ARG A 104 -1.59 1.50 6.73
C ARG A 104 -2.54 0.70 7.61
N ILE A 105 -2.37 0.75 8.92
CA ILE A 105 -3.22 0.01 9.87
C ILE A 105 -4.65 0.54 9.85
N PHE A 106 -4.82 1.86 9.74
CA PHE A 106 -6.13 2.50 9.63
C PHE A 106 -6.88 2.00 8.38
N ILE A 107 -6.25 2.07 7.21
CA ILE A 107 -6.85 1.63 5.93
C ILE A 107 -7.19 0.13 6.00
N ALA A 108 -6.26 -0.69 6.48
CA ALA A 108 -6.48 -2.12 6.61
C ALA A 108 -7.62 -2.47 7.58
N ARG A 109 -7.72 -1.76 8.72
CA ARG A 109 -8.77 -2.00 9.73
C ARG A 109 -10.14 -1.49 9.32
N GLN A 110 -10.19 -0.33 8.66
CA GLN A 110 -11.44 0.35 8.34
C GLN A 110 -12.05 -0.14 7.03
N PHE A 111 -11.21 -0.44 6.04
CA PHE A 111 -11.65 -0.76 4.68
C PHE A 111 -11.24 -2.15 4.20
N GLY A 112 -10.45 -2.89 4.99
CA GLY A 112 -9.92 -4.20 4.54
C GLY A 112 -8.96 -4.12 3.35
N MET A 113 -8.49 -2.91 3.02
CA MET A 113 -7.63 -2.65 1.86
C MET A 113 -6.19 -2.37 2.28
N GLU A 114 -5.28 -2.48 1.33
CA GLU A 114 -3.89 -2.05 1.49
C GLU A 114 -3.64 -0.75 0.73
N ILE A 115 -2.59 -0.01 1.15
CA ILE A 115 -2.15 1.17 0.39
C ILE A 115 -1.67 0.69 -0.99
N GLY A 116 -2.29 1.23 -2.02
CA GLY A 116 -1.99 0.88 -3.41
C GLY A 116 -2.53 1.96 -4.37
N PRO A 117 -2.45 1.73 -5.70
CA PRO A 117 -2.92 2.69 -6.70
C PRO A 117 -4.35 3.12 -6.48
N LEU A 118 -5.23 2.16 -6.15
CA LEU A 118 -6.63 2.43 -5.87
C LEU A 118 -6.82 3.46 -4.76
N VAL A 119 -6.14 3.26 -3.61
CA VAL A 119 -6.24 4.20 -2.47
C VAL A 119 -5.72 5.58 -2.85
N LEU A 120 -4.61 5.67 -3.59
CA LEU A 120 -4.06 6.95 -4.02
C LEU A 120 -4.94 7.64 -5.07
N THR A 121 -5.56 6.90 -5.98
CA THR A 121 -6.54 7.43 -6.94
C THR A 121 -7.75 7.99 -6.20
N LEU A 122 -8.32 7.23 -5.26
CA LEU A 122 -9.44 7.70 -4.43
C LEU A 122 -9.09 8.99 -3.68
N VAL A 123 -7.89 9.07 -3.10
CA VAL A 123 -7.43 10.30 -2.42
C VAL A 123 -7.26 11.45 -3.40
N ALA A 124 -6.75 11.20 -4.62
CA ALA A 124 -6.56 12.24 -5.64
C ALA A 124 -7.88 12.76 -6.22
N GLU A 125 -8.91 11.93 -6.31
CA GLU A 125 -10.24 12.27 -6.81
C GLU A 125 -11.14 12.90 -5.74
N THR A 126 -10.80 12.78 -4.44
CA THR A 126 -11.60 13.27 -3.31
C THR A 126 -11.63 14.80 -3.25
N ASN A 127 -12.81 15.37 -3.15
CA ASN A 127 -13.03 16.82 -2.99
C ASN A 127 -13.12 17.24 -1.49
N ALA A 128 -13.20 18.55 -1.23
CA ALA A 128 -13.23 19.08 0.14
C ALA A 128 -14.47 18.65 0.94
N SER A 129 -15.64 18.51 0.29
CA SER A 129 -16.88 18.05 0.93
C SER A 129 -16.76 16.61 1.37
N GLU A 130 -16.32 15.74 0.46
CA GLU A 130 -16.07 14.31 0.72
C GLU A 130 -14.99 14.11 1.79
N THR A 131 -13.92 14.91 1.76
CA THR A 131 -12.90 14.90 2.81
C THR A 131 -13.50 15.19 4.19
N SER A 132 -14.39 16.20 4.29
CA SER A 132 -15.06 16.53 5.55
C SER A 132 -15.96 15.41 6.06
N GLU A 133 -16.70 14.79 5.16
CA GLU A 133 -17.57 13.64 5.46
C GLU A 133 -16.76 12.41 5.88
N PHE A 134 -15.68 12.13 5.17
CA PHE A 134 -14.74 11.06 5.49
C PHE A 134 -14.15 11.22 6.91
N ILE A 135 -13.70 12.43 7.25
CA ILE A 135 -13.16 12.70 8.59
C ILE A 135 -14.21 12.42 9.67
N LYS A 136 -15.44 12.92 9.50
CA LYS A 136 -16.52 12.73 10.47
C LYS A 136 -16.93 11.26 10.62
N THR A 137 -16.99 10.55 9.50
CA THR A 137 -17.51 9.17 9.46
C THR A 137 -16.48 8.14 9.89
N TYR A 138 -15.20 8.32 9.53
CA TYR A 138 -14.18 7.29 9.68
C TYR A 138 -13.06 7.64 10.67
N ILE A 139 -12.66 8.92 10.77
CA ILE A 139 -11.56 9.32 11.67
C ILE A 139 -12.03 9.37 13.13
N LEU A 140 -13.23 9.84 13.39
CA LEU A 140 -13.78 9.98 14.75
C LEU A 140 -14.48 8.70 15.25
N THR A 141 -13.90 7.53 14.96
CA THR A 141 -14.44 6.24 15.37
C THR A 141 -13.64 5.58 16.48
N ARG A 142 -14.27 4.63 17.21
CA ARG A 142 -13.58 3.83 18.23
C ARG A 142 -12.43 3.00 17.62
N THR A 143 -12.63 2.50 16.40
CA THR A 143 -11.60 1.73 15.67
C THR A 143 -10.37 2.58 15.41
N THR A 144 -10.56 3.80 14.92
CA THR A 144 -9.47 4.74 14.63
C THR A 144 -8.76 5.18 15.90
N LEU A 145 -9.51 5.47 16.98
CA LEU A 145 -8.92 5.75 18.28
C LEU A 145 -8.05 4.59 18.78
N GLY A 146 -8.51 3.35 18.61
CA GLY A 146 -7.74 2.14 18.95
C GLY A 146 -6.43 2.05 18.16
N VAL A 147 -6.44 2.37 16.87
CA VAL A 147 -5.22 2.43 16.04
C VAL A 147 -4.24 3.48 16.56
N PHE A 148 -4.72 4.71 16.81
CA PHE A 148 -3.88 5.79 17.35
C PHE A 148 -3.26 5.43 18.70
N LEU A 149 -4.04 4.89 19.63
CA LEU A 149 -3.55 4.48 20.95
C LEU A 149 -2.51 3.37 20.84
N THR A 150 -2.70 2.39 19.97
CA THR A 150 -1.73 1.30 19.74
C THR A 150 -0.41 1.84 19.21
N ILE A 151 -0.46 2.71 18.21
CA ILE A 151 0.75 3.32 17.63
C ILE A 151 1.43 4.27 18.64
N ALA A 152 0.67 5.06 19.38
CA ALA A 152 1.20 5.94 20.43
C ALA A 152 1.92 5.15 21.54
N PHE A 153 1.33 4.02 21.96
CA PHE A 153 1.94 3.12 22.93
C PHE A 153 3.26 2.53 22.40
N TYR A 154 3.27 2.07 21.14
CA TYR A 154 4.48 1.56 20.51
C TYR A 154 5.57 2.64 20.35
N ALA A 155 5.17 3.86 19.98
CA ALA A 155 6.07 5.00 19.92
C ALA A 155 6.66 5.35 21.29
N ALA A 156 5.85 5.31 22.35
CA ALA A 156 6.32 5.56 23.71
C ALA A 156 7.36 4.52 24.17
N ILE A 157 7.14 3.24 23.86
CA ILE A 157 8.12 2.17 24.11
C ILE A 157 9.42 2.45 23.35
N THR A 158 9.32 2.81 22.08
CA THR A 158 10.49 3.09 21.24
C THR A 158 11.30 4.28 21.78
N ILE A 159 10.63 5.34 22.23
CA ILE A 159 11.28 6.51 22.85
C ILE A 159 11.98 6.10 24.16
N ALA A 160 11.35 5.26 24.97
CA ALA A 160 11.94 4.74 26.19
C ALA A 160 13.20 3.91 25.88
N LEU A 161 13.14 3.06 24.86
CA LEU A 161 14.30 2.28 24.39
C LEU A 161 15.43 3.19 23.89
N GLU A 162 15.12 4.26 23.14
CA GLU A 162 16.13 5.22 22.69
C GLU A 162 16.88 5.88 23.84
N LYS A 163 16.19 6.19 24.93
CA LYS A 163 16.81 6.82 26.13
C LYS A 163 17.68 5.84 26.90
N THR A 164 17.30 4.58 26.96
CA THR A 164 17.99 3.54 27.77
C THR A 164 19.09 2.82 27.01
N TYR A 165 18.98 2.72 25.69
CA TYR A 165 19.87 1.96 24.83
C TYR A 165 21.37 2.33 24.97
N PRO A 166 21.78 3.60 24.94
CA PRO A 166 23.20 3.94 24.99
C PRO A 166 23.88 3.50 26.28
N LYS A 167 23.16 3.48 27.41
CA LYS A 167 23.71 3.18 28.72
C LYS A 167 23.88 1.70 28.98
N TYR A 168 22.99 0.85 28.47
CA TYR A 168 22.92 -0.54 28.87
C TYR A 168 23.46 -1.52 27.81
N ILE A 169 23.05 -1.36 26.55
CA ILE A 169 23.28 -2.36 25.51
C ILE A 169 24.67 -2.25 24.87
N ILE A 170 25.19 -1.03 24.70
CA ILE A 170 26.54 -0.83 24.15
C ILE A 170 27.59 -1.48 25.07
N THR A 171 27.40 -1.39 26.37
CA THR A 171 28.30 -2.01 27.36
C THR A 171 28.24 -3.54 27.27
N LYS A 172 27.02 -4.09 27.12
CA LYS A 172 26.81 -5.54 27.04
C LYS A 172 27.27 -6.13 25.68
N LEU A 173 27.13 -5.40 24.57
CA LEU A 173 27.66 -5.81 23.28
C LEU A 173 29.19 -5.86 23.25
N LYS A 174 29.86 -5.01 24.01
CA LYS A 174 31.32 -5.07 24.16
C LYS A 174 31.80 -6.32 24.90
N SER A 175 30.98 -6.94 25.73
CA SER A 175 31.32 -8.16 26.48
C SER A 175 31.18 -9.46 25.67
N ILE A 176 30.57 -9.43 24.48
CA ILE A 176 30.45 -10.59 23.61
C ILE A 176 31.82 -10.96 23.03
N LYS A 177 32.19 -12.23 23.07
CA LYS A 177 33.43 -12.73 22.46
C LYS A 177 33.54 -12.36 20.98
N SER A 178 34.77 -12.12 20.51
CA SER A 178 35.07 -11.68 19.14
C SER A 178 34.46 -12.59 18.07
N ASP A 179 34.54 -13.90 18.27
CA ASP A 179 34.10 -14.91 17.30
C ASP A 179 32.57 -14.89 17.11
N TRP A 180 31.83 -14.78 18.21
CA TRP A 180 30.36 -14.64 18.16
C TRP A 180 29.91 -13.33 17.46
N ARG A 181 30.65 -12.25 17.68
CA ARG A 181 30.36 -10.98 16.98
C ARG A 181 30.54 -11.11 15.47
N SER A 182 31.61 -11.82 15.05
CA SER A 182 31.85 -12.07 13.63
C SER A 182 30.78 -12.99 13.03
N ALA A 183 30.39 -14.07 13.72
CA ALA A 183 29.34 -14.97 13.26
C ALA A 183 28.00 -14.24 13.12
N ILE A 184 27.59 -13.45 14.11
CA ILE A 184 26.38 -12.63 14.05
C ILE A 184 26.44 -11.67 12.86
N SER A 185 27.58 -10.99 12.64
CA SER A 185 27.74 -10.06 11.52
C SER A 185 27.60 -10.73 10.16
N VAL A 186 28.10 -11.97 10.02
CA VAL A 186 27.94 -12.77 8.79
C VAL A 186 26.49 -13.15 8.57
N ILE A 187 25.78 -13.59 9.61
CA ILE A 187 24.35 -13.91 9.51
C ILE A 187 23.55 -12.69 9.04
N PHE A 188 23.77 -11.52 9.65
CA PHE A 188 23.11 -10.27 9.23
C PHE A 188 23.46 -9.87 7.80
N LEU A 189 24.71 -10.09 7.35
CA LEU A 189 25.12 -9.83 5.98
C LEU A 189 24.42 -10.76 4.98
N ILE A 190 24.23 -12.02 5.32
CA ILE A 190 23.46 -12.98 4.49
C ILE A 190 22.00 -12.54 4.40
N ILE A 191 21.36 -12.21 5.52
CA ILE A 191 19.97 -11.71 5.56
C ILE A 191 19.84 -10.45 4.71
N PHE A 192 20.79 -9.52 4.82
CA PHE A 192 20.83 -8.32 4.00
C PHE A 192 20.94 -8.63 2.50
N GLY A 193 21.84 -9.56 2.13
CA GLY A 193 22.02 -10.00 0.74
C GLY A 193 20.75 -10.63 0.14
N ILE A 194 20.04 -11.45 0.93
CA ILE A 194 18.74 -11.99 0.52
C ILE A 194 17.72 -10.86 0.32
N GLY A 195 17.69 -9.86 1.22
CA GLY A 195 16.84 -8.69 1.07
C GLY A 195 17.14 -7.89 -0.20
N VAL A 196 18.42 -7.65 -0.50
CA VAL A 196 18.86 -7.00 -1.76
C VAL A 196 18.35 -7.78 -2.97
N TYR A 197 18.55 -9.10 -2.98
CA TYR A 197 18.09 -9.95 -4.07
C TYR A 197 16.58 -9.80 -4.31
N HIS A 198 15.77 -9.87 -3.26
CA HIS A 198 14.32 -9.71 -3.38
C HIS A 198 13.90 -8.33 -3.89
N VAL A 199 14.51 -7.26 -3.39
CA VAL A 199 14.23 -5.90 -3.85
C VAL A 199 14.64 -5.71 -5.30
N CYS A 200 15.80 -6.24 -5.73
CA CYS A 200 16.27 -6.14 -7.10
C CYS A 200 15.41 -6.98 -8.07
N ALA A 201 15.09 -8.22 -7.72
CA ALA A 201 14.24 -9.08 -8.52
C ALA A 201 12.86 -8.43 -8.72
N PHE A 202 12.29 -7.93 -7.64
CA PHE A 202 11.00 -7.27 -7.66
C PHE A 202 10.99 -5.99 -8.52
N ASN A 203 12.00 -5.11 -8.39
CA ASN A 203 12.12 -3.93 -9.26
C ASN A 203 12.33 -4.30 -10.73
N GLY A 204 12.97 -5.43 -11.01
CA GLY A 204 13.07 -6.01 -12.34
C GLY A 204 11.73 -6.39 -12.91
N ASP A 205 10.89 -7.05 -12.13
CA ASP A 205 9.55 -7.44 -12.51
C ASP A 205 8.66 -6.20 -12.75
N ILE A 206 8.68 -5.21 -11.87
CA ILE A 206 7.95 -3.93 -12.08
C ILE A 206 8.39 -3.28 -13.40
N ALA A 207 9.71 -3.14 -13.63
CA ALA A 207 10.22 -2.52 -14.85
C ALA A 207 9.80 -3.29 -16.11
N TYR A 208 9.79 -4.62 -16.06
CA TYR A 208 9.30 -5.49 -17.14
C TYR A 208 7.82 -5.25 -17.44
N TYR A 209 6.98 -5.27 -16.41
CA TYR A 209 5.54 -5.04 -16.57
C TYR A 209 5.22 -3.63 -17.03
N MET A 210 5.88 -2.61 -16.51
CA MET A 210 5.71 -1.23 -16.97
C MET A 210 6.10 -1.06 -18.44
N LYS A 211 7.14 -1.77 -18.93
CA LYS A 211 7.59 -1.72 -20.31
C LYS A 211 6.62 -2.42 -21.26
N ASN A 212 6.02 -3.54 -20.83
CA ASN A 212 5.25 -4.42 -21.72
C ASN A 212 3.76 -4.18 -21.68
N HIS A 213 3.25 -3.22 -20.89
CA HIS A 213 1.82 -2.87 -20.75
C HIS A 213 0.87 -4.05 -20.50
N THR A 214 1.37 -5.19 -20.01
CA THR A 214 0.66 -6.47 -20.07
C THR A 214 -0.28 -6.74 -18.92
N ASP A 215 -0.27 -5.95 -17.85
CA ASP A 215 -1.28 -6.16 -16.81
C ASP A 215 -1.70 -4.84 -16.14
N ARG A 216 -2.86 -4.32 -16.59
CA ARG A 216 -3.52 -3.14 -16.02
C ARG A 216 -4.25 -3.46 -14.71
N ASN A 217 -4.31 -4.74 -14.31
CA ASN A 217 -5.25 -5.23 -13.30
C ASN A 217 -4.68 -5.35 -11.88
N GLY A 218 -3.62 -4.62 -11.53
CA GLY A 218 -3.19 -4.53 -10.12
C GLY A 218 -2.43 -5.74 -9.56
N ASN A 219 -2.28 -6.82 -10.32
CA ASN A 219 -1.64 -8.06 -9.85
C ASN A 219 -0.20 -7.89 -9.36
N ILE A 220 0.52 -6.85 -9.85
CA ILE A 220 1.89 -6.57 -9.41
C ILE A 220 1.90 -5.98 -8.00
N ILE A 221 0.90 -5.20 -7.67
CA ILE A 221 0.83 -4.43 -6.43
C ILE A 221 0.52 -5.32 -5.25
N ASP A 222 -0.20 -6.41 -5.49
CA ASP A 222 -0.46 -7.43 -4.46
C ASP A 222 0.81 -8.20 -4.07
N LEU A 223 1.83 -8.22 -4.94
CA LEU A 223 3.15 -8.76 -4.63
C LEU A 223 3.97 -7.83 -3.73
N LEU A 224 3.65 -6.52 -3.73
CA LEU A 224 4.30 -5.51 -2.90
C LEU A 224 3.76 -5.55 -1.47
N ARG A 225 4.54 -6.04 -0.56
CA ARG A 225 4.13 -6.16 0.85
C ARG A 225 4.61 -5.04 1.74
N ASP A 226 5.56 -4.23 1.29
CA ASP A 226 6.09 -3.13 2.07
C ASP A 226 5.51 -1.77 1.66
N PRO A 227 5.32 -0.81 2.61
CA PRO A 227 4.67 0.46 2.34
C PRO A 227 5.46 1.38 1.40
N PHE A 228 6.78 1.29 1.38
CA PHE A 228 7.61 2.15 0.54
C PHE A 228 7.60 1.69 -0.92
N SER A 229 7.76 0.41 -1.17
CA SER A 229 7.64 -0.17 -2.50
C SER A 229 6.26 0.05 -3.09
N LYS A 230 5.19 -0.05 -2.29
CA LYS A 230 3.82 0.25 -2.73
C LYS A 230 3.67 1.70 -3.16
N ILE A 231 4.13 2.66 -2.38
CA ILE A 231 4.09 4.09 -2.75
C ILE A 231 4.93 4.35 -4.00
N TYR A 232 6.15 3.81 -4.03
CA TYR A 232 7.07 3.99 -5.16
C TYR A 232 6.50 3.44 -6.48
N SER A 233 5.90 2.26 -6.46
CA SER A 233 5.31 1.63 -7.66
C SER A 233 4.00 2.28 -8.08
N THR A 234 3.27 2.90 -7.15
CA THR A 234 1.99 3.53 -7.43
C THR A 234 2.14 4.86 -8.17
N LEU A 235 3.18 5.64 -7.89
CA LEU A 235 3.41 6.91 -8.58
C LEU A 235 3.49 6.75 -10.12
N PRO A 236 4.30 5.81 -10.68
CA PRO A 236 4.30 5.57 -12.11
C PRO A 236 2.96 5.08 -12.67
N SER A 237 2.20 4.28 -11.92
CA SER A 237 0.88 3.82 -12.37
C SER A 237 -0.14 4.95 -12.46
N LEU A 238 -0.11 5.92 -11.54
CA LEU A 238 -0.93 7.15 -11.63
C LEU A 238 -0.58 7.97 -12.87
N ILE A 239 0.72 8.15 -13.15
CA ILE A 239 1.19 8.88 -14.34
C ILE A 239 0.75 8.16 -15.63
N SER A 240 0.80 6.83 -15.68
CA SER A 240 0.34 6.05 -16.83
C SER A 240 -1.17 6.17 -17.01
N THR A 241 -1.94 6.11 -15.93
CA THR A 241 -3.40 6.28 -15.96
C THR A 241 -3.79 7.65 -16.47
N GLU A 242 -3.13 8.73 -16.03
CA GLU A 242 -3.39 10.09 -16.55
C GLU A 242 -3.08 10.20 -18.05
N ARG A 243 -1.99 9.58 -18.50
CA ARG A 243 -1.63 9.54 -19.93
C ARG A 243 -2.66 8.76 -20.74
N ASP A 244 -3.11 7.62 -20.23
CA ASP A 244 -4.14 6.80 -20.88
C ASP A 244 -5.48 7.55 -20.97
N MET A 245 -5.87 8.27 -19.92
CA MET A 245 -7.06 9.15 -19.94
C MET A 245 -6.95 10.22 -21.01
N LYS A 246 -5.82 10.92 -21.12
CA LYS A 246 -5.60 11.91 -22.20
C LYS A 246 -5.66 11.30 -23.59
N ASN A 247 -5.13 10.09 -23.76
CA ASN A 247 -5.21 9.36 -25.02
C ASN A 247 -6.66 8.97 -25.37
N VAL A 248 -7.45 8.50 -24.39
CA VAL A 248 -8.86 8.18 -24.58
C VAL A 248 -9.63 9.42 -25.03
N VAL A 249 -9.46 10.56 -24.35
CA VAL A 249 -10.11 11.84 -24.72
C VAL A 249 -9.75 12.24 -26.15
N ARG A 250 -8.48 12.12 -26.54
CA ARG A 250 -8.02 12.43 -27.92
C ARG A 250 -8.67 11.51 -28.95
N VAL A 251 -8.63 10.20 -28.73
CA VAL A 251 -9.22 9.23 -29.65
C VAL A 251 -10.74 9.42 -29.76
N THR A 252 -11.41 9.71 -28.65
CA THR A 252 -12.87 9.99 -28.64
C THR A 252 -13.18 11.28 -29.41
N SER A 253 -12.38 12.33 -29.32
CA SER A 253 -12.57 13.54 -30.12
C SER A 253 -12.39 13.29 -31.63
N GLU A 254 -11.38 12.50 -32.00
CA GLU A 254 -11.15 12.09 -33.40
C GLU A 254 -12.28 11.20 -33.95
N LEU A 255 -12.90 10.36 -33.09
CA LEU A 255 -14.06 9.54 -33.49
C LEU A 255 -15.33 10.36 -33.64
N ASN A 256 -15.56 11.40 -32.82
CA ASN A 256 -16.73 12.28 -32.93
C ASN A 256 -16.80 13.03 -34.26
N ASP A 257 -15.67 13.38 -34.85
CA ASP A 257 -15.61 14.03 -36.16
C ASP A 257 -16.09 13.12 -37.31
N ASN A 258 -16.10 11.80 -37.10
CA ASN A 258 -16.43 10.78 -38.09
C ASN A 258 -17.73 10.02 -37.78
N SER A 259 -18.35 10.23 -36.61
CA SER A 259 -19.57 9.53 -36.23
C SER A 259 -20.80 10.16 -36.91
N LYS A 260 -21.39 9.43 -37.83
CA LYS A 260 -22.73 9.77 -38.37
C LYS A 260 -23.79 9.33 -37.36
N SER A 261 -24.67 10.24 -36.97
CA SER A 261 -25.86 9.88 -36.20
C SER A 261 -26.70 8.85 -36.96
N ILE A 262 -26.99 7.73 -36.32
CA ILE A 262 -27.87 6.69 -36.88
C ILE A 262 -29.34 7.15 -36.87
N PHE A 263 -29.66 8.14 -36.02
CA PHE A 263 -30.99 8.66 -35.87
C PHE A 263 -31.13 9.98 -36.68
N SER A 264 -32.01 9.98 -37.62
CA SER A 264 -32.34 11.15 -38.45
C SER A 264 -33.51 12.00 -37.90
N ASP A 265 -34.01 11.66 -36.71
CA ASP A 265 -35.14 12.34 -36.10
C ASP A 265 -34.66 13.44 -35.15
N ASP A 266 -34.71 14.68 -35.61
CA ASP A 266 -34.33 15.89 -34.86
C ASP A 266 -35.28 16.21 -33.69
N SER A 267 -36.35 15.44 -33.48
CA SER A 267 -37.35 15.65 -32.44
C SER A 267 -37.09 14.82 -31.15
N LEU A 268 -36.11 13.90 -31.15
CA LEU A 268 -35.85 13.05 -30.01
C LEU A 268 -34.77 13.64 -29.09
N ASN A 269 -35.17 14.00 -27.86
CA ASN A 269 -34.24 14.39 -26.82
C ASN A 269 -33.89 13.17 -25.95
N VAL A 270 -32.61 12.76 -25.94
CA VAL A 270 -32.10 11.67 -25.08
C VAL A 270 -31.30 12.27 -23.93
N VAL A 271 -31.72 12.00 -22.70
CA VAL A 271 -31.02 12.43 -21.49
C VAL A 271 -30.46 11.22 -20.80
N LEU A 272 -29.12 11.13 -20.75
CA LEU A 272 -28.41 10.12 -20.00
C LEU A 272 -28.12 10.63 -18.57
N VAL A 273 -28.68 9.98 -17.55
CA VAL A 273 -28.42 10.30 -16.15
C VAL A 273 -27.57 9.18 -15.55
N ILE A 274 -26.35 9.50 -15.16
CA ILE A 274 -25.42 8.57 -14.49
C ILE A 274 -25.51 8.85 -12.99
N GLY A 275 -26.06 7.90 -12.24
CA GLY A 275 -26.11 7.97 -10.78
C GLY A 275 -24.80 7.50 -10.16
N GLU A 276 -24.42 8.11 -9.04
CA GLU A 276 -23.27 7.68 -8.23
C GLU A 276 -23.72 7.21 -6.84
N SER A 277 -22.98 6.23 -6.26
CA SER A 277 -23.25 5.66 -4.95
C SER A 277 -24.67 5.08 -4.81
N TYR A 278 -25.29 4.68 -5.92
CA TYR A 278 -26.63 4.10 -5.94
C TYR A 278 -26.57 2.59 -5.69
N ILE A 279 -27.21 2.15 -4.62
CA ILE A 279 -27.29 0.73 -4.25
C ILE A 279 -28.71 0.22 -4.56
N LYS A 280 -28.82 -0.68 -5.52
CA LYS A 280 -30.06 -1.34 -5.96
C LYS A 280 -30.87 -1.89 -4.78
N TYR A 281 -30.21 -2.55 -3.83
CA TYR A 281 -30.86 -3.17 -2.68
C TYR A 281 -31.42 -2.19 -1.63
N HIS A 282 -31.09 -0.90 -1.75
CA HIS A 282 -31.67 0.16 -0.92
C HIS A 282 -32.73 1.00 -1.67
N ALA A 283 -33.13 0.57 -2.85
CA ALA A 283 -34.14 1.25 -3.65
C ALA A 283 -35.50 0.54 -3.57
N LYS A 284 -36.55 1.28 -3.23
CA LYS A 284 -37.92 0.77 -3.19
C LYS A 284 -38.35 0.16 -4.53
N LEU A 285 -37.91 0.74 -5.63
CA LEU A 285 -38.13 0.27 -7.00
C LEU A 285 -37.72 -1.21 -7.17
N TYR A 286 -36.74 -1.70 -6.40
CA TYR A 286 -36.24 -3.07 -6.45
C TYR A 286 -36.60 -3.89 -5.19
N GLY A 287 -37.65 -3.48 -4.45
CA GLY A 287 -38.17 -4.25 -3.33
C GLY A 287 -37.65 -3.87 -1.94
N TYR A 288 -36.87 -2.79 -1.81
CA TYR A 288 -36.46 -2.29 -0.49
C TYR A 288 -37.69 -1.86 0.34
N PRO A 289 -37.76 -2.21 1.67
CA PRO A 289 -38.96 -1.95 2.46
C PRO A 289 -39.27 -0.46 2.68
N LEU A 290 -38.26 0.41 2.71
CA LEU A 290 -38.45 1.84 2.92
C LEU A 290 -38.70 2.59 1.59
N PRO A 291 -39.44 3.72 1.60
CA PRO A 291 -39.79 4.47 0.40
C PRO A 291 -38.62 5.38 -0.07
N THR A 292 -37.52 4.80 -0.46
CA THR A 292 -36.29 5.54 -0.88
C THR A 292 -36.33 6.05 -2.31
N THR A 293 -37.18 5.48 -3.18
CA THR A 293 -37.35 5.90 -4.59
C THR A 293 -38.82 6.10 -4.95
N PRO A 294 -39.58 7.00 -4.27
CA PRO A 294 -41.01 7.09 -4.43
C PRO A 294 -41.43 7.55 -5.82
N ASN A 295 -40.72 8.51 -6.41
CA ASN A 295 -41.04 9.02 -7.76
C ASN A 295 -40.79 7.96 -8.84
N MET A 296 -39.66 7.23 -8.77
CA MET A 296 -39.33 6.15 -9.72
C MET A 296 -40.38 5.01 -9.62
N SER A 297 -40.78 4.65 -8.39
CA SER A 297 -41.80 3.63 -8.18
C SER A 297 -43.17 4.06 -8.75
N ARG A 298 -43.53 5.35 -8.66
CA ARG A 298 -44.74 5.88 -9.25
C ARG A 298 -44.71 5.85 -10.78
N GLU A 299 -43.58 6.26 -11.38
CA GLU A 299 -43.43 6.24 -12.84
C GLU A 299 -43.41 4.80 -13.39
N GLN A 300 -42.89 3.84 -12.64
CA GLN A 300 -43.02 2.44 -13.01
C GLN A 300 -44.47 1.96 -12.99
N GLN A 301 -45.25 2.34 -11.97
CA GLN A 301 -46.67 1.99 -11.88
C GLN A 301 -47.48 2.63 -13.01
N ASN A 302 -47.09 3.83 -13.44
CA ASN A 302 -47.71 4.54 -14.56
C ASN A 302 -47.28 3.99 -15.94
N GLY A 303 -46.36 3.04 -16.00
CA GLY A 303 -45.86 2.49 -17.27
C GLY A 303 -44.80 3.35 -17.96
N ASN A 304 -44.33 4.43 -17.34
CA ASN A 304 -43.38 5.38 -17.89
C ASN A 304 -41.93 5.02 -17.60
N LEU A 305 -41.67 4.05 -16.69
CA LEU A 305 -40.33 3.65 -16.30
C LEU A 305 -40.17 2.14 -16.47
N PHE A 306 -39.09 1.73 -17.13
CA PHE A 306 -38.67 0.35 -17.25
C PHE A 306 -37.48 0.10 -16.31
N ALA A 307 -37.65 -0.81 -15.37
CA ALA A 307 -36.60 -1.15 -14.42
C ALA A 307 -35.93 -2.49 -14.81
N PHE A 308 -34.66 -2.46 -15.13
CA PHE A 308 -33.85 -3.64 -15.40
C PHE A 308 -33.38 -4.26 -14.08
N THR A 309 -33.62 -5.56 -13.90
CA THR A 309 -33.30 -6.27 -12.65
C THR A 309 -31.95 -6.99 -12.67
N ASP A 310 -31.45 -7.29 -13.87
CA ASP A 310 -30.22 -8.07 -14.08
C ASP A 310 -29.13 -7.21 -14.75
N VAL A 311 -28.80 -6.10 -14.08
CA VAL A 311 -27.72 -5.20 -14.49
C VAL A 311 -26.78 -4.98 -13.30
N CYS A 312 -25.50 -5.14 -13.55
CA CYS A 312 -24.45 -4.83 -12.57
C CYS A 312 -23.36 -3.95 -13.19
N SER A 313 -22.74 -3.14 -12.36
CA SER A 313 -21.57 -2.38 -12.78
C SER A 313 -20.39 -3.33 -13.03
N PRO A 314 -19.63 -3.15 -14.11
CA PRO A 314 -18.45 -3.97 -14.39
C PRO A 314 -17.32 -3.75 -13.35
N TYR A 315 -17.33 -2.60 -12.67
CA TYR A 315 -16.35 -2.22 -11.68
C TYR A 315 -17.01 -1.58 -10.45
N SER A 316 -16.33 -1.72 -9.29
CA SER A 316 -16.77 -1.12 -8.03
C SER A 316 -16.41 0.36 -7.88
N HIS A 317 -15.64 0.94 -8.81
CA HIS A 317 -15.13 2.31 -8.75
C HIS A 317 -15.65 3.13 -9.91
N THR A 318 -15.95 4.40 -9.63
CA THR A 318 -16.59 5.34 -10.57
C THR A 318 -15.79 5.50 -11.85
N THR A 319 -14.50 5.79 -11.77
CA THR A 319 -13.63 6.05 -12.94
C THR A 319 -13.59 4.85 -13.89
N GLU A 320 -13.38 3.64 -13.38
CA GLU A 320 -13.32 2.41 -14.19
C GLU A 320 -14.70 2.03 -14.73
N ALA A 321 -15.76 2.21 -13.95
CA ALA A 321 -17.12 1.93 -14.36
C ALA A 321 -17.58 2.87 -15.51
N ILE A 322 -17.35 4.17 -15.37
CA ILE A 322 -17.71 5.18 -16.39
C ILE A 322 -16.89 4.96 -17.66
N ARG A 323 -15.60 4.67 -17.53
CA ARG A 323 -14.74 4.35 -18.68
C ARG A 323 -15.31 3.20 -19.51
N ASN A 324 -15.73 2.12 -18.87
CA ASN A 324 -16.30 0.97 -19.56
C ASN A 324 -17.72 1.22 -20.10
N LEU A 325 -18.48 2.10 -19.44
CA LEU A 325 -19.83 2.46 -19.88
C LEU A 325 -19.82 3.35 -21.13
N LEU A 326 -18.86 4.27 -21.20
CA LEU A 326 -18.82 5.29 -22.26
C LEU A 326 -17.84 4.99 -23.39
N CYS A 327 -16.95 4.00 -23.25
CA CYS A 327 -16.04 3.59 -24.30
C CYS A 327 -16.61 2.40 -25.07
N THR A 328 -16.60 2.49 -26.38
CA THR A 328 -16.79 1.34 -27.26
C THR A 328 -15.51 0.51 -27.27
N ASN A 329 -15.59 -0.76 -26.93
CA ASN A 329 -14.48 -1.70 -27.06
C ASN A 329 -14.21 -2.05 -28.52
#